data_1405ed9a67c02ffaaf7ed5aa6aae7465
#
_entry.id   1405ed9a67c02ffaaf7ed5aa6aae7465
#
_cell.length_a   1.000
_cell.length_b   1.000
_cell.length_c   1.000
_cell.angle_alpha   90.00
_cell.angle_beta   90.00
_cell.angle_gamma   90.00
#
_symmetry.space_group_name_H-M   'P 1'
#
loop_
_entity.id
_entity.type
_entity.pdbx_description
1 polymer ?
#
loop_
_entity_poly.entity_id
_entity_poly.type
_entity_poly.pdbx_seq_one_letter_code
_entity_poly.pdbx_strand_id
1 'polypeptide(L)'
;MESWIRSVLLKSVCVLALPALLGGCSWLRTNAEEPVYSEAEPVIKPNIERRTITEANIDSEDFEVGGYVGVLSIEDFGSNVVYGVRGDYHITEDFFAELALGASKAGDTSYETLSGGAQLLTDSQRDFLYYNISVGLNLLPGESFVGSKYAFNSALYLIAGVGNTEFADDSHFTVNVGAGYRFLFNDFISVHIDFRDYIFNSDLLGTDKTTHNLEATAGVSVFF
;
A
#
# COMPACT_ATOMS: atom_id res chain seq x y z
N MET A 1 -23.76 -27.25 -21.98
CA MET A 1 -23.20 -28.12 -20.92
C MET A 1 -21.67 -28.10 -20.87
N GLU A 2 -20.97 -28.01 -21.99
CA GLU A 2 -19.48 -28.00 -22.00
C GLU A 2 -18.85 -26.74 -21.36
N SER A 3 -19.44 -25.59 -21.48
CA SER A 3 -18.88 -24.35 -20.92
C SER A 3 -18.88 -24.31 -19.39
N TRP A 4 -19.89 -24.91 -18.77
CA TRP A 4 -20.01 -25.00 -17.32
C TRP A 4 -18.97 -25.96 -16.72
N ILE A 5 -18.74 -27.09 -17.36
CA ILE A 5 -17.74 -28.11 -16.94
C ILE A 5 -16.33 -27.53 -17.03
N ARG A 6 -16.00 -26.77 -18.09
CA ARG A 6 -14.71 -26.09 -18.25
C ARG A 6 -14.47 -25.05 -17.15
N SER A 7 -15.50 -24.26 -16.80
CA SER A 7 -15.41 -23.25 -15.75
C SER A 7 -15.20 -23.86 -14.37
N VAL A 8 -15.86 -24.98 -14.06
CA VAL A 8 -15.69 -25.69 -12.78
C VAL A 8 -14.32 -26.35 -12.70
N LEU A 9 -13.84 -26.99 -13.79
CA LEU A 9 -12.50 -27.59 -13.85
C LEU A 9 -11.38 -26.56 -13.69
N LEU A 10 -11.47 -25.37 -14.33
CA LEU A 10 -10.47 -24.32 -14.18
C LEU A 10 -10.41 -23.77 -12.73
N LYS A 11 -11.55 -23.57 -12.10
CA LYS A 11 -11.62 -23.11 -10.70
C LYS A 11 -11.09 -24.14 -9.72
N SER A 12 -11.35 -25.43 -9.97
CA SER A 12 -10.84 -26.53 -9.14
C SER A 12 -9.33 -26.72 -9.25
N VAL A 13 -8.75 -26.49 -10.44
CA VAL A 13 -7.30 -26.56 -10.66
C VAL A 13 -6.58 -25.39 -9.97
N CYS A 14 -7.14 -24.17 -10.00
CA CYS A 14 -6.58 -23.04 -9.30
C CYS A 14 -6.59 -23.20 -7.78
N VAL A 15 -7.66 -23.77 -7.20
CA VAL A 15 -7.75 -23.98 -5.74
C VAL A 15 -6.80 -25.09 -5.26
N LEU A 16 -6.51 -26.09 -6.09
CA LEU A 16 -5.57 -27.17 -5.77
C LEU A 16 -4.10 -26.80 -6.01
N ALA A 17 -3.82 -25.79 -6.85
CA ALA A 17 -2.45 -25.35 -7.14
C ALA A 17 -1.88 -24.40 -6.08
N LEU A 18 -2.72 -23.65 -5.36
CA LEU A 18 -2.28 -22.71 -4.32
C LEU A 18 -1.53 -23.35 -3.14
N PRO A 19 -1.97 -24.49 -2.56
CA PRO A 19 -1.24 -25.11 -1.46
C PRO A 19 0.06 -25.81 -1.89
N ALA A 20 0.22 -26.14 -3.17
CA ALA A 20 1.44 -26.75 -3.69
C ALA A 20 2.62 -25.76 -3.81
N LEU A 21 2.34 -24.46 -3.95
CA LEU A 21 3.36 -23.41 -4.01
C LEU A 21 3.86 -22.99 -2.62
N LEU A 22 3.07 -23.20 -1.57
CA LEU A 22 3.45 -22.85 -0.19
C LEU A 22 4.17 -24.00 0.56
N GLY A 23 4.16 -25.22 0.02
CA GLY A 23 4.79 -26.40 0.63
C GLY A 23 6.19 -26.75 0.14
N GLY A 24 6.77 -25.98 -0.79
CA GLY A 24 7.95 -26.37 -1.57
C GLY A 24 9.32 -26.29 -0.87
N CYS A 25 9.46 -25.76 0.32
CA CYS A 25 10.78 -25.52 0.92
C CYS A 25 11.24 -26.52 1.99
N SER A 26 10.44 -27.50 2.38
CA SER A 26 10.84 -28.42 3.46
C SER A 26 11.38 -29.79 3.01
N TRP A 27 11.26 -30.16 1.73
CA TRP A 27 11.71 -31.49 1.27
C TRP A 27 13.18 -31.52 0.81
N LEU A 28 13.87 -30.41 0.72
CA LEU A 28 15.32 -30.36 0.35
C LEU A 28 16.26 -30.26 1.55
N ARG A 29 15.79 -30.64 2.75
CA ARG A 29 16.74 -30.94 3.84
C ARG A 29 17.31 -32.33 3.63
N THR A 30 18.31 -32.45 2.78
CA THR A 30 19.27 -33.54 2.84
C THR A 30 19.93 -33.48 4.23
N ASN A 31 19.94 -34.62 4.92
CA ASN A 31 20.74 -34.82 6.13
C ASN A 31 22.21 -34.57 5.78
N ALA A 32 22.63 -33.32 5.81
CA ALA A 32 24.05 -32.99 5.92
C ALA A 32 24.39 -33.26 7.38
N GLU A 33 25.12 -34.33 7.64
CA GLU A 33 25.81 -34.53 8.91
C GLU A 33 26.59 -33.23 9.18
N GLU A 34 26.21 -32.55 10.26
CA GLU A 34 26.98 -31.40 10.73
C GLU A 34 28.40 -31.90 10.98
N PRO A 35 29.45 -31.31 10.38
CA PRO A 35 30.78 -31.66 10.70
C PRO A 35 30.98 -31.37 12.19
N VAL A 36 31.28 -32.41 12.96
CA VAL A 36 31.70 -32.29 14.36
C VAL A 36 32.99 -31.50 14.34
N TYR A 37 32.89 -30.18 14.47
CA TYR A 37 34.06 -29.36 14.73
C TYR A 37 34.53 -29.71 16.13
N SER A 38 35.59 -30.49 16.22
CA SER A 38 36.42 -30.57 17.41
C SER A 38 36.76 -29.12 17.83
N GLU A 39 36.48 -28.78 19.08
CA GLU A 39 36.90 -27.51 19.66
C GLU A 39 38.45 -27.43 19.59
N ALA A 40 38.95 -27.07 18.44
CA ALA A 40 40.34 -26.66 18.33
C ALA A 40 40.48 -25.37 19.12
N GLU A 41 41.31 -25.38 20.18
CA GLU A 41 41.64 -24.16 20.92
C GLU A 41 41.96 -23.04 19.91
N PRO A 42 41.34 -21.86 20.06
CA PRO A 42 41.56 -20.76 19.12
C PRO A 42 43.02 -20.38 19.15
N VAL A 43 43.70 -20.47 17.99
CA VAL A 43 45.12 -20.20 17.77
C VAL A 43 45.52 -18.77 18.20
N ILE A 44 44.56 -17.89 18.31
CA ILE A 44 44.73 -16.52 18.77
C ILE A 44 43.72 -16.25 19.89
N LYS A 45 44.21 -16.02 21.10
CA LYS A 45 43.42 -15.45 22.21
C LYS A 45 43.65 -13.94 22.20
N PRO A 46 42.79 -13.14 21.54
CA PRO A 46 42.94 -11.69 21.57
C PRO A 46 42.66 -11.22 23.00
N ASN A 47 43.68 -10.71 23.67
CA ASN A 47 43.56 -10.09 24.99
C ASN A 47 43.00 -8.65 24.82
N ILE A 48 41.89 -8.55 24.13
CA ILE A 48 41.14 -7.30 23.93
C ILE A 48 39.93 -7.36 24.86
N GLU A 49 39.84 -6.42 25.80
CA GLU A 49 38.59 -6.20 26.53
C GLU A 49 37.43 -6.11 25.53
N ARG A 50 36.48 -7.05 25.63
CA ARG A 50 35.28 -7.00 24.81
C ARG A 50 34.59 -5.70 25.15
N ARG A 51 34.61 -4.77 24.21
CA ARG A 51 33.81 -3.56 24.29
C ARG A 51 32.34 -4.00 24.36
N THR A 52 31.69 -3.73 25.46
CA THR A 52 30.23 -3.84 25.54
C THR A 52 29.70 -2.76 24.60
N ILE A 53 29.33 -3.15 23.41
CA ILE A 53 28.58 -2.29 22.50
C ILE A 53 27.20 -2.21 23.15
N THR A 54 26.87 -1.10 23.76
CA THR A 54 25.49 -0.76 24.09
C THR A 54 24.84 -0.61 22.72
N GLU A 55 23.94 -1.53 22.39
CA GLU A 55 23.08 -1.36 21.24
C GLU A 55 22.45 0.01 21.42
N ALA A 56 22.59 0.88 20.42
CA ALA A 56 21.87 2.12 20.41
C ALA A 56 20.39 1.72 20.58
N ASN A 57 19.70 2.31 21.56
CA ASN A 57 18.24 2.26 21.58
C ASN A 57 17.86 2.84 20.24
N ILE A 58 17.47 1.96 19.31
CA ILE A 58 16.72 2.35 18.14
C ILE A 58 15.40 2.78 18.75
N ASP A 59 15.17 4.09 18.85
CA ASP A 59 13.88 4.64 19.22
C ASP A 59 12.91 4.02 18.22
N SER A 60 12.06 3.11 18.68
CA SER A 60 11.02 2.51 17.88
C SER A 60 9.89 3.53 17.78
N GLU A 61 10.03 4.47 16.87
CA GLU A 61 8.96 5.40 16.52
C GLU A 61 7.95 4.63 15.67
N ASP A 62 6.93 4.07 16.35
CA ASP A 62 5.94 3.20 15.71
C ASP A 62 4.84 4.00 14.99
N PHE A 63 4.71 5.30 15.30
CA PHE A 63 3.63 6.15 14.77
C PHE A 63 4.18 7.11 13.72
N GLU A 64 3.44 7.20 12.62
CA GLU A 64 3.73 8.12 11.52
C GLU A 64 2.45 8.92 11.19
N VAL A 65 2.56 10.26 11.07
CA VAL A 65 1.45 11.12 10.66
C VAL A 65 1.91 12.04 9.54
N GLY A 66 1.10 12.13 8.50
CA GLY A 66 1.45 12.92 7.33
C GLY A 66 0.28 13.50 6.56
N GLY A 67 0.65 14.32 5.58
CA GLY A 67 -0.27 14.85 4.59
C GLY A 67 0.17 14.50 3.19
N TYR A 68 -0.77 14.44 2.27
CA TYR A 68 -0.52 14.14 0.87
C TYR A 68 -1.34 15.01 -0.06
N VAL A 69 -0.85 15.15 -1.28
CA VAL A 69 -1.52 15.81 -2.40
C VAL A 69 -1.25 15.02 -3.67
N GLY A 70 -2.19 15.03 -4.59
CA GLY A 70 -2.04 14.30 -5.84
C GLY A 70 -3.18 14.51 -6.81
N VAL A 71 -3.43 13.51 -7.61
CA VAL A 71 -4.49 13.47 -8.61
C VAL A 71 -5.32 12.23 -8.40
N LEU A 72 -6.63 12.41 -8.31
CA LEU A 72 -7.64 11.36 -8.28
C LEU A 72 -8.41 11.40 -9.60
N SER A 73 -8.43 10.27 -10.29
CA SER A 73 -9.24 10.05 -11.50
C SER A 73 -10.49 9.28 -11.10
N ILE A 74 -11.61 9.98 -11.03
CA ILE A 74 -12.92 9.42 -10.72
C ILE A 74 -13.51 8.87 -12.02
N GLU A 75 -13.90 7.61 -12.04
CA GLU A 75 -14.45 6.97 -13.23
C GLU A 75 -15.69 7.74 -13.73
N ASP A 76 -15.72 8.03 -15.03
CA ASP A 76 -16.73 8.84 -15.74
C ASP A 76 -16.72 10.35 -15.41
N PHE A 77 -16.02 10.83 -14.35
CA PHE A 77 -16.02 12.24 -13.90
C PHE A 77 -14.66 12.94 -14.01
N GLY A 78 -13.71 12.32 -14.74
CA GLY A 78 -12.41 12.92 -15.02
C GLY A 78 -11.45 12.90 -13.83
N SER A 79 -10.40 13.72 -13.93
CA SER A 79 -9.30 13.74 -12.95
C SER A 79 -9.19 15.11 -12.30
N ASN A 80 -9.06 15.13 -10.99
CA ASN A 80 -8.92 16.34 -10.19
C ASN A 80 -7.89 16.18 -9.08
N VAL A 81 -7.52 17.33 -8.50
CA VAL A 81 -6.60 17.35 -7.36
C VAL A 81 -7.26 16.69 -6.16
N VAL A 82 -6.51 15.81 -5.50
CA VAL A 82 -6.84 15.23 -4.21
C VAL A 82 -5.84 15.70 -3.16
N TYR A 83 -6.30 15.88 -1.94
CA TYR A 83 -5.47 16.16 -0.77
C TYR A 83 -6.03 15.44 0.44
N GLY A 84 -5.15 15.10 1.36
CA GLY A 84 -5.58 14.35 2.53
C GLY A 84 -4.51 14.27 3.61
N VAL A 85 -4.89 13.55 4.67
CA VAL A 85 -4.02 13.22 5.78
C VAL A 85 -4.03 11.71 6.01
N ARG A 86 -2.93 11.20 6.53
CA ARG A 86 -2.81 9.81 6.93
C ARG A 86 -2.13 9.68 8.28
N GLY A 87 -2.42 8.58 8.95
CA GLY A 87 -1.74 8.16 10.16
C GLY A 87 -1.45 6.67 10.06
N ASP A 88 -0.19 6.31 10.25
CA ASP A 88 0.29 4.94 10.13
C ASP A 88 0.79 4.45 11.49
N TYR A 89 0.52 3.20 11.79
CA TYR A 89 1.05 2.48 12.94
C TYR A 89 1.86 1.28 12.44
N HIS A 90 3.16 1.30 12.70
CA HIS A 90 4.09 0.22 12.32
C HIS A 90 4.02 -0.90 13.35
N ILE A 91 3.35 -2.00 12.99
CA ILE A 91 3.16 -3.17 13.86
C ILE A 91 4.45 -3.99 13.94
N THR A 92 5.16 -4.09 12.83
CA THR A 92 6.47 -4.73 12.67
C THR A 92 7.24 -3.99 11.57
N GLU A 93 8.50 -4.35 11.34
CA GLU A 93 9.29 -3.82 10.21
C GLU A 93 8.62 -4.07 8.85
N ASP A 94 7.85 -5.17 8.72
CA ASP A 94 7.20 -5.58 7.48
C ASP A 94 5.76 -5.08 7.37
N PHE A 95 5.03 -4.93 8.48
CA PHE A 95 3.59 -4.64 8.49
C PHE A 95 3.26 -3.33 9.19
N PHE A 96 2.38 -2.56 8.57
CA PHE A 96 1.80 -1.36 9.16
C PHE A 96 0.29 -1.29 8.92
N ALA A 97 -0.41 -0.59 9.81
CA ALA A 97 -1.81 -0.22 9.65
C ALA A 97 -1.90 1.26 9.33
N GLU A 98 -2.75 1.63 8.39
CA GLU A 98 -2.96 3.01 7.96
C GLU A 98 -4.42 3.43 8.16
N LEU A 99 -4.61 4.65 8.62
CA LEU A 99 -5.86 5.41 8.54
C LEU A 99 -5.64 6.57 7.58
N ALA A 100 -6.47 6.70 6.56
CA ALA A 100 -6.39 7.80 5.61
C ALA A 100 -7.74 8.50 5.45
N LEU A 101 -7.66 9.82 5.31
CA LEU A 101 -8.78 10.71 5.02
C LEU A 101 -8.38 11.57 3.82
N GLY A 102 -9.19 11.60 2.78
CA GLY A 102 -8.89 12.41 1.60
C GLY A 102 -10.13 13.07 1.01
N ALA A 103 -9.90 14.18 0.35
CA ALA A 103 -10.92 14.97 -0.30
C ALA A 103 -10.50 15.37 -1.72
N SER A 104 -11.45 15.30 -2.62
CA SER A 104 -11.33 15.72 -4.02
C SER A 104 -12.66 16.27 -4.51
N LYS A 105 -12.70 16.70 -5.76
CA LYS A 105 -13.91 17.17 -6.41
C LYS A 105 -14.06 16.51 -7.78
N ALA A 106 -15.22 15.95 -8.08
CA ALA A 106 -15.51 15.38 -9.39
C ALA A 106 -15.54 16.47 -10.47
N GLY A 107 -14.97 16.16 -11.64
CA GLY A 107 -15.02 17.04 -12.80
C GLY A 107 -16.35 16.93 -13.56
N ASP A 108 -16.39 17.58 -14.72
CA ASP A 108 -17.49 17.42 -15.66
C ASP A 108 -17.38 16.07 -16.39
N THR A 109 -18.52 15.40 -16.57
CA THR A 109 -18.55 14.19 -17.38
C THR A 109 -18.29 14.49 -18.86
N SER A 110 -17.85 13.49 -19.61
CA SER A 110 -17.73 13.59 -21.06
C SER A 110 -19.08 13.98 -21.73
N TYR A 111 -20.20 13.54 -21.15
CA TYR A 111 -21.53 13.89 -21.63
C TYR A 111 -21.84 15.38 -21.43
N GLU A 112 -21.56 15.95 -20.28
CA GLU A 112 -21.74 17.39 -19.99
C GLU A 112 -20.87 18.24 -20.93
N THR A 113 -19.62 17.85 -21.12
CA THR A 113 -18.66 18.57 -21.97
C THR A 113 -19.03 18.53 -23.47
N LEU A 114 -19.48 17.38 -23.97
CA LEU A 114 -19.76 17.19 -25.41
C LEU A 114 -21.18 17.62 -25.80
N SER A 115 -22.18 17.44 -24.93
CA SER A 115 -23.58 17.79 -25.26
C SER A 115 -23.88 19.26 -25.02
N GLY A 116 -23.10 19.97 -24.21
CA GLY A 116 -23.43 21.30 -23.69
C GLY A 116 -24.73 21.30 -22.88
N GLY A 117 -25.11 20.13 -22.39
CA GLY A 117 -26.38 19.86 -21.74
C GLY A 117 -26.45 20.28 -20.29
N ALA A 118 -27.53 19.89 -19.63
CA ALA A 118 -27.71 20.14 -18.21
C ALA A 118 -26.66 19.39 -17.39
N GLN A 119 -26.17 20.03 -16.32
CA GLN A 119 -25.29 19.42 -15.36
C GLN A 119 -25.95 18.19 -14.72
N LEU A 120 -25.22 17.08 -14.66
CA LEU A 120 -25.70 15.83 -14.03
C LEU A 120 -25.64 15.93 -12.50
N LEU A 121 -24.63 16.61 -11.98
CA LEU A 121 -24.41 16.81 -10.56
C LEU A 121 -24.38 18.30 -10.23
N THR A 122 -24.93 18.66 -9.09
CA THR A 122 -24.77 19.99 -8.49
C THR A 122 -23.35 20.15 -7.95
N ASP A 123 -22.91 21.39 -7.70
CA ASP A 123 -21.57 21.66 -7.17
C ASP A 123 -21.27 20.95 -5.84
N SER A 124 -22.30 20.78 -4.99
CA SER A 124 -22.18 20.05 -3.72
C SER A 124 -22.11 18.54 -3.91
N GLN A 125 -22.75 18.00 -4.92
CA GLN A 125 -22.71 16.57 -5.23
C GLN A 125 -21.41 16.12 -5.88
N ARG A 126 -20.61 17.07 -6.35
CA ARG A 126 -19.28 16.79 -6.91
C ARG A 126 -18.20 16.58 -5.86
N ASP A 127 -18.50 16.87 -4.60
CA ASP A 127 -17.57 16.65 -3.52
C ASP A 127 -17.35 15.13 -3.33
N PHE A 128 -16.08 14.73 -3.31
CA PHE A 128 -15.63 13.36 -3.15
C PHE A 128 -14.79 13.29 -1.88
N LEU A 129 -15.35 12.70 -0.85
CA LEU A 129 -14.69 12.50 0.44
C LEU A 129 -14.56 11.02 0.72
N TYR A 130 -13.39 10.57 1.13
CA TYR A 130 -13.19 9.19 1.54
C TYR A 130 -12.43 9.08 2.86
N TYR A 131 -12.74 8.00 3.58
CA TYR A 131 -11.96 7.57 4.73
C TYR A 131 -11.82 6.06 4.70
N ASN A 132 -10.63 5.57 5.03
CA ASN A 132 -10.32 4.15 4.97
C ASN A 132 -9.34 3.72 6.06
N ILE A 133 -9.40 2.42 6.37
CA ILE A 133 -8.42 1.70 7.14
C ILE A 133 -7.79 0.65 6.24
N SER A 134 -6.48 0.57 6.27
CA SER A 134 -5.71 -0.30 5.38
C SER A 134 -4.60 -1.00 6.14
N VAL A 135 -4.14 -2.12 5.61
CA VAL A 135 -2.93 -2.82 6.06
C VAL A 135 -1.91 -2.77 4.93
N GLY A 136 -0.70 -2.36 5.26
CA GLY A 136 0.42 -2.32 4.35
C GLY A 136 1.47 -3.38 4.67
N LEU A 137 2.14 -3.84 3.62
CA LEU A 137 3.24 -4.80 3.67
C LEU A 137 4.46 -4.22 2.95
N ASN A 138 5.56 -4.01 3.68
CA ASN A 138 6.85 -3.64 3.11
C ASN A 138 7.47 -4.86 2.41
N LEU A 139 7.54 -4.82 1.07
CA LEU A 139 8.04 -5.94 0.27
C LEU A 139 9.55 -5.90 0.08
N LEU A 140 10.09 -4.72 -0.15
CA LEU A 140 11.48 -4.52 -0.52
C LEU A 140 12.05 -3.36 0.30
N PRO A 141 12.43 -3.62 1.56
CA PRO A 141 13.25 -2.66 2.30
C PRO A 141 14.64 -2.58 1.64
N GLY A 142 15.15 -1.38 1.49
CA GLY A 142 16.42 -1.15 0.81
C GLY A 142 16.99 0.24 1.06
N GLU A 143 18.16 0.47 0.51
CA GLU A 143 18.81 1.77 0.52
C GLU A 143 18.73 2.38 -0.90
N SER A 144 18.25 3.59 -1.00
CA SER A 144 18.25 4.38 -2.23
C SER A 144 19.40 5.38 -2.18
N PHE A 145 20.18 5.43 -3.24
CA PHE A 145 21.32 6.35 -3.35
C PHE A 145 20.97 7.53 -4.24
N VAL A 146 21.12 8.74 -3.72
CA VAL A 146 20.97 9.96 -4.51
C VAL A 146 22.37 10.60 -4.66
N GLY A 147 22.93 10.48 -5.88
CA GLY A 147 24.30 10.86 -6.16
C GLY A 147 25.32 9.91 -5.52
N SER A 148 26.52 10.41 -5.25
CA SER A 148 27.64 9.61 -4.67
C SER A 148 27.78 9.75 -3.15
N LYS A 149 26.91 10.51 -2.48
CA LYS A 149 27.12 10.91 -1.07
C LYS A 149 25.93 10.66 -0.14
N TYR A 150 24.74 10.48 -0.66
CA TYR A 150 23.54 10.36 0.17
C TYR A 150 22.90 8.99 -0.05
N ALA A 151 22.79 8.23 1.03
CA ALA A 151 22.01 7.00 1.13
C ALA A 151 20.78 7.30 1.98
N PHE A 152 19.61 6.84 1.50
CA PHE A 152 18.33 6.98 2.20
C PHE A 152 17.71 5.60 2.33
N ASN A 153 17.17 5.30 3.49
CA ASN A 153 16.35 4.11 3.64
C ASN A 153 15.09 4.25 2.82
N SER A 154 14.72 3.21 2.13
CA SER A 154 13.53 3.20 1.27
C SER A 154 12.82 1.85 1.35
N ALA A 155 11.52 1.86 1.12
CA ALA A 155 10.72 0.65 1.07
C ALA A 155 9.66 0.74 -0.02
N LEU A 156 9.55 -0.30 -0.84
CA LEU A 156 8.39 -0.54 -1.66
C LEU A 156 7.37 -1.30 -0.83
N TYR A 157 6.12 -0.85 -0.80
CA TYR A 157 5.06 -1.52 -0.07
C TYR A 157 3.81 -1.73 -0.91
N LEU A 158 3.04 -2.75 -0.55
CA LEU A 158 1.67 -2.94 -1.00
C LEU A 158 0.72 -2.60 0.13
N ILE A 159 -0.46 -2.10 -0.24
CA ILE A 159 -1.49 -1.72 0.71
C ILE A 159 -2.84 -2.21 0.22
N ALA A 160 -3.67 -2.67 1.15
CA ALA A 160 -5.05 -3.04 0.88
C ALA A 160 -5.92 -2.70 2.09
N GLY A 161 -7.13 -2.24 1.84
CA GLY A 161 -8.01 -1.80 2.92
C GLY A 161 -9.45 -1.68 2.52
N VAL A 162 -10.23 -1.22 3.48
CA VAL A 162 -11.66 -0.97 3.34
C VAL A 162 -12.00 0.37 3.95
N GLY A 163 -13.06 0.96 3.48
CA GLY A 163 -13.52 2.25 3.98
C GLY A 163 -14.85 2.65 3.40
N ASN A 164 -15.05 3.94 3.37
CA ASN A 164 -16.27 4.53 2.84
C ASN A 164 -15.93 5.74 2.00
N THR A 165 -16.68 5.93 0.92
CA THR A 165 -16.59 7.09 0.05
C THR A 165 -17.92 7.78 0.00
N GLU A 166 -17.95 9.06 0.30
CA GLU A 166 -19.12 9.94 0.15
C GLU A 166 -19.00 10.64 -1.21
N PHE A 167 -19.94 10.36 -2.08
CA PHE A 167 -19.99 10.93 -3.42
C PHE A 167 -21.44 11.03 -3.91
N ALA A 168 -21.80 12.16 -4.53
CA ALA A 168 -23.13 12.44 -5.07
C ALA A 168 -24.27 12.33 -4.03
N ASP A 169 -24.04 12.76 -2.80
CA ASP A 169 -24.94 12.66 -1.63
C ASP A 169 -25.16 11.22 -1.13
N ASP A 170 -24.47 10.23 -1.68
CA ASP A 170 -24.55 8.83 -1.25
C ASP A 170 -23.23 8.36 -0.62
N SER A 171 -23.34 7.35 0.24
CA SER A 171 -22.22 6.74 0.95
C SER A 171 -21.97 5.33 0.43
N HIS A 172 -20.80 5.09 -0.12
CA HIS A 172 -20.43 3.84 -0.78
C HIS A 172 -19.37 3.10 0.03
N PHE A 173 -19.64 1.84 0.36
CA PHE A 173 -18.59 0.97 0.88
C PHE A 173 -17.50 0.79 -0.16
N THR A 174 -16.26 1.09 0.22
CA THR A 174 -15.11 1.15 -0.69
C THR A 174 -14.05 0.16 -0.26
N VAL A 175 -13.53 -0.58 -1.23
CA VAL A 175 -12.31 -1.38 -1.06
C VAL A 175 -11.18 -0.62 -1.74
N ASN A 176 -10.02 -0.50 -1.09
CA ASN A 176 -8.84 0.08 -1.71
C ASN A 176 -7.71 -0.93 -1.82
N VAL A 177 -6.95 -0.84 -2.90
CA VAL A 177 -5.72 -1.59 -3.12
C VAL A 177 -4.69 -0.67 -3.76
N GLY A 178 -3.43 -0.85 -3.42
CA GLY A 178 -2.41 0.02 -3.96
C GLY A 178 -1.00 -0.45 -3.72
N ALA A 179 -0.07 0.35 -4.20
CA ALA A 179 1.35 0.23 -3.97
C ALA A 179 1.95 1.62 -3.74
N GLY A 180 2.96 1.68 -2.90
CA GLY A 180 3.67 2.93 -2.64
C GLY A 180 5.15 2.71 -2.46
N TYR A 181 5.87 3.80 -2.56
CA TYR A 181 7.29 3.85 -2.30
C TYR A 181 7.59 4.92 -1.27
N ARG A 182 8.22 4.53 -0.17
CA ARG A 182 8.59 5.40 0.95
C ARG A 182 10.10 5.64 0.95
N PHE A 183 10.49 6.91 1.14
CA PHE A 183 11.86 7.33 1.33
C PHE A 183 11.99 7.96 2.73
N LEU A 184 12.89 7.47 3.56
CA LEU A 184 13.24 8.10 4.83
C LEU A 184 14.42 9.05 4.59
N PHE A 185 14.15 10.35 4.71
CA PHE A 185 15.21 11.38 4.60
C PHE A 185 16.03 11.50 5.88
N ASN A 186 15.38 11.34 7.02
CA ASN A 186 15.96 11.34 8.36
C ASN A 186 15.20 10.32 9.19
N ASP A 187 15.64 10.10 10.44
CA ASP A 187 15.00 9.18 11.37
C ASP A 187 13.51 9.50 11.63
N PHE A 188 13.09 10.75 11.37
CA PHE A 188 11.74 11.23 11.68
C PHE A 188 10.98 11.83 10.48
N ILE A 189 11.55 11.95 9.28
CA ILE A 189 10.85 12.49 8.09
C ILE A 189 10.87 11.48 6.97
N SER A 190 9.70 11.13 6.46
CA SER A 190 9.54 10.31 5.26
C SER A 190 8.78 11.03 4.14
N VAL A 191 9.03 10.61 2.91
CA VAL A 191 8.31 11.03 1.71
C VAL A 191 7.74 9.79 1.05
N HIS A 192 6.48 9.88 0.65
CA HIS A 192 5.74 8.79 0.03
C HIS A 192 5.31 9.15 -1.39
N ILE A 193 5.31 8.16 -2.25
CA ILE A 193 4.66 8.21 -3.57
C ILE A 193 3.75 7.01 -3.63
N ASP A 194 2.45 7.24 -3.77
CA ASP A 194 1.42 6.21 -3.72
C ASP A 194 0.62 6.14 -5.01
N PHE A 195 0.22 4.93 -5.36
CA PHE A 195 -0.78 4.63 -6.39
C PHE A 195 -1.82 3.73 -5.78
N ARG A 196 -3.09 4.15 -5.80
CA ARG A 196 -4.21 3.43 -5.20
C ARG A 196 -5.39 3.35 -6.16
N ASP A 197 -6.18 2.30 -6.04
CA ASP A 197 -7.46 2.13 -6.69
C ASP A 197 -8.53 2.00 -5.61
N TYR A 198 -9.51 2.90 -5.65
CA TYR A 198 -10.67 2.89 -4.77
C TYR A 198 -11.85 2.32 -5.55
N ILE A 199 -12.30 1.15 -5.11
CA ILE A 199 -13.30 0.33 -5.81
C ILE A 199 -14.59 0.35 -5.01
N PHE A 200 -15.68 0.83 -5.61
CA PHE A 200 -17.00 0.78 -5.02
C PHE A 200 -18.10 0.63 -6.09
N ASN A 201 -19.31 0.29 -5.68
CA ASN A 201 -20.45 0.20 -6.58
C ASN A 201 -21.23 1.51 -6.57
N SER A 202 -21.59 2.01 -7.75
CA SER A 202 -22.41 3.19 -7.94
C SER A 202 -23.47 2.94 -9.00
N ASP A 203 -24.68 3.43 -8.77
CA ASP A 203 -25.83 3.39 -9.70
C ASP A 203 -26.15 4.76 -10.32
N LEU A 204 -25.27 5.73 -10.12
CA LEU A 204 -25.44 7.13 -10.50
C LEU A 204 -25.82 7.34 -11.98
N LEU A 205 -25.33 6.48 -12.87
CA LEU A 205 -25.63 6.51 -14.30
C LEU A 205 -26.82 5.60 -14.69
N GLY A 206 -27.63 5.17 -13.71
CA GLY A 206 -28.85 4.41 -13.91
C GLY A 206 -28.70 2.90 -14.03
N THR A 207 -27.47 2.39 -13.92
CA THR A 207 -27.17 0.96 -13.81
C THR A 207 -26.14 0.74 -12.74
N ASP A 208 -26.36 -0.25 -11.88
CA ASP A 208 -25.39 -0.63 -10.85
C ASP A 208 -24.07 -1.09 -11.52
N LYS A 209 -22.99 -0.37 -11.22
CA LYS A 209 -21.67 -0.57 -11.83
C LYS A 209 -20.60 -0.48 -10.77
N THR A 210 -19.65 -1.40 -10.81
CA THR A 210 -18.41 -1.27 -10.04
C THR A 210 -17.51 -0.24 -10.71
N THR A 211 -17.08 0.77 -9.96
CA THR A 211 -16.24 1.87 -10.42
C THR A 211 -14.82 1.73 -9.88
N HIS A 212 -13.84 2.14 -10.67
CA HIS A 212 -12.43 2.17 -10.35
C HIS A 212 -11.94 3.61 -10.32
N ASN A 213 -11.49 4.07 -9.17
CA ASN A 213 -11.06 5.45 -8.98
C ASN A 213 -9.58 5.47 -8.64
N LEU A 214 -8.78 5.80 -9.65
CA LEU A 214 -7.32 5.72 -9.59
C LEU A 214 -6.74 7.00 -8.98
N GLU A 215 -5.94 6.83 -7.96
CA GLU A 215 -5.26 7.91 -7.25
C GLU A 215 -3.74 7.79 -7.37
N ALA A 216 -3.07 8.91 -7.64
CA ALA A 216 -1.62 9.03 -7.59
C ALA A 216 -1.28 10.22 -6.68
N THR A 217 -0.59 9.98 -5.58
CA THR A 217 -0.27 10.98 -4.57
C THR A 217 1.20 11.03 -4.22
N ALA A 218 1.63 12.20 -3.75
CA ALA A 218 2.90 12.40 -3.05
C ALA A 218 2.60 13.01 -1.68
N GLY A 219 3.25 12.50 -0.66
CA GLY A 219 3.05 12.90 0.73
C GLY A 219 4.34 13.06 1.50
N VAL A 220 4.23 13.76 2.60
CA VAL A 220 5.29 13.90 3.61
C VAL A 220 4.71 13.55 4.95
N SER A 221 5.47 12.79 5.74
CA SER A 221 5.06 12.36 7.07
C SER A 221 6.19 12.47 8.08
N VAL A 222 5.82 12.45 9.33
CA VAL A 222 6.71 12.55 10.48
C VAL A 222 6.46 11.35 11.39
N PHE A 223 7.53 10.69 11.79
CA PHE A 223 7.56 9.63 12.80
C PHE A 223 7.68 10.21 14.21
N PHE A 224 7.07 9.54 15.19
CA PHE A 224 7.16 9.89 16.62
C PHE A 224 6.77 8.72 17.53
#